data_9f83f45a6652455d1a0b7647be8aab27
#
_entry.id   9f83f45a6652455d1a0b7647be8aab27
#
_cell.length_a   1.000
_cell.length_b   1.000
_cell.length_c   1.000
_cell.angle_alpha   90.00
_cell.angle_beta   90.00
_cell.angle_gamma   90.00
#
_symmetry.space_group_name_H-M   'P 1'
#
loop_
_entity.id
_entity.type
_entity.pdbx_description
1 polymer ?
#
loop_
_entity_poly.entity_id
_entity_poly.type
_entity_poly.pdbx_seq_one_letter_code
_entity_poly.pdbx_strand_id
1 'polypeptide(L)'
;MSGPDEADASLFNGAVYAICPALSATEEATKAVVSIVQAIGAKPYFVDPVEHDSYAAAVSHLPFLLAVSLVNTTTKSAGWREMSHLASTGFRDMSRLASGDPIM
;
A
#
# COMPACT_ATOMS: atom_id res chain seq x y z
N MET A 1 0.38 7.41 1.58
CA MET A 1 1.21 8.63 1.66
C MET A 1 1.82 8.93 0.30
N SER A 2 1.77 10.15 -0.14
CA SER A 2 2.28 10.54 -1.45
C SER A 2 2.84 11.96 -1.39
N GLY A 3 4.15 12.09 -1.64
CA GLY A 3 4.86 13.35 -1.68
C GLY A 3 5.28 13.93 -0.32
N PRO A 4 6.11 14.99 -0.33
CA PRO A 4 6.68 15.54 0.90
C PRO A 4 5.66 16.24 1.80
N ASP A 5 4.52 16.68 1.26
CA ASP A 5 3.47 17.32 2.05
C ASP A 5 2.82 16.37 3.06
N GLU A 6 2.97 15.07 2.84
CA GLU A 6 2.44 14.02 3.72
C GLU A 6 3.45 13.59 4.79
N ALA A 7 4.63 14.21 4.84
CA ALA A 7 5.68 13.83 5.78
C ALA A 7 5.28 14.12 7.22
N ASP A 8 5.49 13.17 8.10
CA ASP A 8 5.19 13.26 9.52
C ASP A 8 6.20 12.41 10.29
N ALA A 9 6.81 12.98 11.34
CA ALA A 9 7.80 12.27 12.14
C ALA A 9 7.23 11.04 12.87
N SER A 10 5.93 11.01 13.11
CA SER A 10 5.25 9.89 13.79
C SER A 10 4.62 8.89 12.82
N LEU A 11 4.83 9.06 11.51
CA LEU A 11 4.17 8.25 10.47
C LEU A 11 4.34 6.75 10.68
N PHE A 12 5.53 6.32 11.11
CA PHE A 12 5.84 4.90 11.26
C PHE A 12 5.58 4.36 12.66
N ASN A 13 5.07 5.17 13.59
CA ASN A 13 4.83 4.72 14.96
C ASN A 13 3.86 3.53 14.97
N GLY A 14 4.34 2.40 15.53
CA GLY A 14 3.56 1.18 15.65
C GLY A 14 3.33 0.43 14.34
N ALA A 15 3.82 0.95 13.21
CA ALA A 15 3.65 0.30 11.92
C ALA A 15 4.57 -0.92 11.80
N VAL A 16 4.13 -1.92 11.04
CA VAL A 16 4.98 -3.05 10.67
C VAL A 16 5.89 -2.62 9.52
N TYR A 17 7.18 -2.86 9.66
CA TYR A 17 8.17 -2.54 8.65
C TYR A 17 8.82 -3.83 8.17
N ALA A 18 8.51 -4.24 6.94
CA ALA A 18 9.03 -5.48 6.39
C ALA A 18 10.52 -5.35 6.08
N ILE A 19 11.30 -6.35 6.50
CA ILE A 19 12.72 -6.43 6.23
C ILE A 19 12.97 -7.72 5.46
N CYS A 20 13.54 -7.60 4.25
CA CYS A 20 13.79 -8.71 3.35
C CYS A 20 15.30 -8.81 3.08
N PRO A 21 16.09 -9.38 4.00
CA PRO A 21 17.55 -9.45 3.81
C PRO A 21 17.91 -10.24 2.56
N ALA A 22 18.82 -9.69 1.75
CA ALA A 22 19.40 -10.43 0.65
C ALA A 22 20.31 -11.53 1.18
N LEU A 23 20.56 -12.57 0.36
CA LEU A 23 21.48 -13.65 0.74
C LEU A 23 22.87 -13.13 1.05
N SER A 24 23.28 -12.04 0.38
CA SER A 24 24.59 -11.41 0.57
C SER A 24 24.62 -10.40 1.71
N ALA A 25 23.50 -10.14 2.37
CA ALA A 25 23.46 -9.17 3.45
C ALA A 25 24.26 -9.67 4.66
N THR A 26 25.07 -8.79 5.24
CA THR A 26 25.82 -9.13 6.46
C THR A 26 24.89 -9.00 7.67
N GLU A 27 25.24 -9.73 8.74
CA GLU A 27 24.51 -9.62 10.00
C GLU A 27 24.56 -8.18 10.54
N GLU A 28 25.71 -7.52 10.38
CA GLU A 28 25.90 -6.15 10.84
C GLU A 28 25.00 -5.17 10.09
N ALA A 29 24.88 -5.33 8.77
CA ALA A 29 23.99 -4.49 7.96
C ALA A 29 22.54 -4.69 8.37
N THR A 30 22.12 -5.93 8.60
CA THR A 30 20.76 -6.24 9.04
C THR A 30 20.47 -5.63 10.40
N LYS A 31 21.41 -5.72 11.35
CA LYS A 31 21.26 -5.10 12.67
C LYS A 31 21.15 -3.58 12.58
N ALA A 32 21.92 -2.95 11.69
CA ALA A 32 21.85 -1.51 11.47
C ALA A 32 20.46 -1.08 10.99
N VAL A 33 19.89 -1.81 10.03
CA VAL A 33 18.55 -1.54 9.52
C VAL A 33 17.50 -1.74 10.61
N VAL A 34 17.58 -2.80 11.38
CA VAL A 34 16.66 -3.05 12.51
C VAL A 34 16.72 -1.90 13.50
N SER A 35 17.92 -1.39 13.81
CA SER A 35 18.06 -0.26 14.73
C SER A 35 17.37 1.00 14.20
N ILE A 36 17.49 1.28 12.92
CA ILE A 36 16.83 2.43 12.29
C ILE A 36 15.31 2.26 12.35
N VAL A 37 14.82 1.07 12.01
CA VAL A 37 13.38 0.78 12.02
C VAL A 37 12.80 0.98 13.42
N GLN A 38 13.50 0.49 14.45
CA GLN A 38 13.09 0.67 15.83
C GLN A 38 13.15 2.13 16.27
N ALA A 39 14.17 2.87 15.80
CA ALA A 39 14.34 4.28 16.15
C ALA A 39 13.21 5.15 15.63
N ILE A 40 12.61 4.81 14.49
CA ILE A 40 11.47 5.55 13.95
C ILE A 40 10.13 5.08 14.53
N GLY A 41 10.15 4.13 15.47
CA GLY A 41 8.96 3.64 16.15
C GLY A 41 8.22 2.52 15.43
N ALA A 42 8.75 1.99 14.35
CA ALA A 42 8.17 0.88 13.63
C ALA A 42 8.55 -0.46 14.24
N LYS A 43 7.82 -1.50 13.86
CA LYS A 43 8.08 -2.87 14.29
C LYS A 43 8.71 -3.65 13.15
N PRO A 44 9.95 -4.14 13.30
CA PRO A 44 10.58 -4.93 12.23
C PRO A 44 9.86 -6.28 12.08
N TYR A 45 9.65 -6.68 10.83
CA TYR A 45 9.05 -7.96 10.48
C TYR A 45 9.88 -8.59 9.37
N PHE A 46 10.55 -9.69 9.68
CA PHE A 46 11.41 -10.37 8.70
C PHE A 46 10.56 -11.26 7.81
N VAL A 47 10.75 -11.13 6.50
CA VAL A 47 10.04 -11.94 5.51
C VAL A 47 10.95 -12.19 4.32
N ASP A 48 10.83 -13.37 3.71
CA ASP A 48 11.54 -13.69 2.49
C ASP A 48 11.10 -12.76 1.36
N PRO A 49 12.05 -12.25 0.51
CA PRO A 49 11.67 -11.32 -0.56
C PRO A 49 10.61 -11.85 -1.52
N VAL A 50 10.70 -13.12 -1.91
CA VAL A 50 9.73 -13.74 -2.81
C VAL A 50 8.35 -13.85 -2.14
N GLU A 51 8.33 -14.27 -0.89
CA GLU A 51 7.07 -14.33 -0.11
C GLU A 51 6.47 -12.94 0.09
N HIS A 52 7.31 -11.94 0.38
CA HIS A 52 6.86 -10.56 0.52
C HIS A 52 6.12 -10.10 -0.73
N ASP A 53 6.71 -10.33 -1.90
CA ASP A 53 6.11 -9.89 -3.17
C ASP A 53 4.76 -10.58 -3.42
N SER A 54 4.68 -11.87 -3.10
CA SER A 54 3.45 -12.63 -3.23
C SER A 54 2.36 -12.09 -2.30
N TYR A 55 2.70 -11.83 -1.05
CA TYR A 55 1.73 -11.31 -0.07
C TYR A 55 1.30 -9.88 -0.42
N ALA A 56 2.24 -9.03 -0.84
CA ALA A 56 1.93 -7.66 -1.25
C ALA A 56 1.01 -7.63 -2.47
N ALA A 57 1.19 -8.55 -3.42
CA ALA A 57 0.33 -8.67 -4.59
C ALA A 57 -1.13 -8.94 -4.16
N ALA A 58 -1.33 -9.82 -3.18
CA ALA A 58 -2.67 -10.21 -2.73
C ALA A 58 -3.36 -9.11 -1.90
N VAL A 59 -2.61 -8.44 -1.00
CA VAL A 59 -3.24 -7.54 -0.02
C VAL A 59 -3.15 -6.06 -0.40
N SER A 60 -2.35 -5.72 -1.39
CA SER A 60 -2.15 -4.35 -1.82
C SER A 60 -2.47 -4.15 -3.31
N HIS A 61 -1.76 -4.87 -4.18
CA HIS A 61 -1.90 -4.66 -5.63
C HIS A 61 -3.24 -5.16 -6.17
N LEU A 62 -3.71 -6.31 -5.72
CA LEU A 62 -5.00 -6.84 -6.16
C LEU A 62 -6.17 -5.92 -5.76
N PRO A 63 -6.27 -5.45 -4.52
CA PRO A 63 -7.32 -4.48 -4.17
C PRO A 63 -7.27 -3.22 -5.02
N PHE A 64 -6.07 -2.71 -5.34
CA PHE A 64 -5.92 -1.54 -6.21
C PHE A 64 -6.45 -1.82 -7.60
N LEU A 65 -6.11 -2.95 -8.20
CA LEU A 65 -6.59 -3.33 -9.53
C LEU A 65 -8.11 -3.51 -9.55
N LEU A 66 -8.68 -4.09 -8.50
CA LEU A 66 -10.13 -4.24 -8.37
C LEU A 66 -10.83 -2.89 -8.30
N ALA A 67 -10.25 -1.95 -7.55
CA ALA A 67 -10.78 -0.59 -7.44
C ALA A 67 -10.75 0.13 -8.79
N VAL A 68 -9.64 0.04 -9.53
CA VAL A 68 -9.51 0.64 -10.86
C VAL A 68 -10.53 0.02 -11.82
N SER A 69 -10.69 -1.31 -11.78
CA SER A 69 -11.67 -2.00 -12.61
C SER A 69 -13.10 -1.57 -12.30
N LEU A 70 -13.42 -1.40 -11.01
CA LEU A 70 -14.73 -0.91 -10.59
C LEU A 70 -15.01 0.46 -11.18
N VAL A 71 -14.09 1.41 -11.04
CA VAL A 71 -14.25 2.77 -11.54
C VAL A 71 -14.37 2.77 -13.07
N ASN A 72 -13.48 2.05 -13.77
CA ASN A 72 -13.51 2.00 -15.23
C ASN A 72 -14.80 1.40 -15.76
N THR A 73 -15.29 0.32 -15.14
CA THR A 73 -16.51 -0.35 -15.58
C THR A 73 -17.72 0.54 -15.39
N THR A 74 -17.85 1.18 -14.24
CA THR A 74 -19.03 1.99 -13.93
C THR A 74 -19.04 3.32 -14.66
N THR A 75 -17.91 4.04 -14.70
CA THR A 75 -17.85 5.37 -15.31
C THR A 75 -17.96 5.34 -16.83
N LYS A 76 -17.60 4.22 -17.46
CA LYS A 76 -17.74 4.04 -18.91
C LYS A 76 -19.10 3.45 -19.29
N SER A 77 -19.92 3.11 -18.32
CA SER A 77 -21.27 2.61 -18.58
C SER A 77 -22.18 3.73 -19.06
N ALA A 78 -23.10 3.39 -19.96
CA ALA A 78 -24.11 4.34 -20.43
C ALA A 78 -25.00 4.87 -19.29
N GLY A 79 -25.14 4.12 -18.21
CA GLY A 79 -25.92 4.51 -17.03
C GLY A 79 -25.15 5.25 -15.96
N TRP A 80 -23.90 5.67 -16.22
CA TRP A 80 -23.08 6.30 -15.18
C TRP A 80 -23.72 7.54 -14.58
N ARG A 81 -24.38 8.35 -15.41
CA ARG A 81 -25.03 9.57 -14.93
C ARG A 81 -26.03 9.27 -13.81
N GLU A 82 -26.85 8.25 -14.00
CA GLU A 82 -27.80 7.80 -12.99
C GLU A 82 -27.11 7.10 -11.82
N MET A 83 -26.15 6.24 -12.12
CA MET A 83 -25.38 5.53 -11.10
C MET A 83 -24.67 6.49 -10.15
N SER A 84 -24.15 7.61 -10.67
CA SER A 84 -23.42 8.58 -9.85
C SER A 84 -24.31 9.22 -8.79
N HIS A 85 -25.60 9.35 -9.04
CA HIS A 85 -26.56 9.87 -8.05
C HIS A 85 -26.89 8.84 -6.97
N LEU A 86 -26.74 7.57 -7.28
CA LEU A 86 -27.03 6.47 -6.35
C LEU A 86 -25.80 5.99 -5.59
N ALA A 87 -24.61 6.38 -6.05
CA ALA A 87 -23.37 5.99 -5.40
C ALA A 87 -23.29 6.56 -3.98
N SER A 88 -22.96 5.71 -3.03
CA SER A 88 -22.86 6.11 -1.63
C SER A 88 -21.57 5.56 -1.01
N THR A 89 -21.55 5.30 0.29
CA THR A 89 -20.34 4.97 1.03
C THR A 89 -19.61 3.74 0.49
N GLY A 90 -20.33 2.70 0.06
CA GLY A 90 -19.71 1.49 -0.49
C GLY A 90 -18.88 1.80 -1.74
N PHE A 91 -19.45 2.52 -2.68
CA PHE A 91 -18.72 2.90 -3.88
C PHE A 91 -17.58 3.86 -3.56
N ARG A 92 -17.81 4.82 -2.66
CA ARG A 92 -16.78 5.77 -2.23
C ARG A 92 -15.57 5.06 -1.65
N ASP A 93 -15.80 4.12 -0.74
CA ASP A 93 -14.72 3.41 -0.06
C ASP A 93 -13.95 2.52 -1.04
N MET A 94 -14.64 1.81 -1.92
CA MET A 94 -14.00 0.93 -2.88
C MET A 94 -13.25 1.71 -3.97
N SER A 95 -13.78 2.84 -4.43
CA SER A 95 -13.20 3.61 -5.52
C SER A 95 -12.04 4.51 -5.07
N ARG A 96 -11.93 4.80 -3.78
CA ARG A 96 -10.87 5.66 -3.24
C ARG A 96 -9.48 5.18 -3.64
N LEU A 97 -9.25 3.87 -3.63
CA LEU A 97 -7.96 3.29 -4.00
C LEU A 97 -7.60 3.56 -5.45
N ALA A 98 -8.59 3.75 -6.33
CA ALA A 98 -8.34 4.00 -7.74
C ALA A 98 -7.76 5.39 -8.00
N SER A 99 -7.79 6.30 -7.02
CA SER A 99 -7.17 7.62 -7.13
C SER A 99 -5.67 7.61 -6.81
N GLY A 100 -5.12 6.45 -6.46
CA GLY A 100 -3.69 6.30 -6.23
C GLY A 100 -2.87 6.47 -7.50
N ASP A 101 -1.59 6.78 -7.33
CA ASP A 101 -0.67 6.96 -8.44
C ASP A 101 -0.32 5.58 -9.05
N PRO A 102 -0.64 5.34 -10.33
CA PRO A 102 -0.35 4.06 -10.96
C PRO A 102 1.15 3.82 -11.22
N ILE A 103 1.98 4.83 -11.04
CA ILE A 103 3.42 4.74 -11.29
C ILE A 103 4.19 4.32 -10.02
N MET A 104 3.54 4.30 -8.89
CA MET A 104 4.18 3.91 -7.63
C MET A 104 4.84 2.54 -7.69
#